data_9ad5c42182f4cba39783bbb9521ad8e7
#
_entry.id   9ad5c42182f4cba39783bbb9521ad8e7
#
_cell.length_a   1.000
_cell.length_b   1.000
_cell.length_c   1.000
_cell.angle_alpha   90.00
_cell.angle_beta   90.00
_cell.angle_gamma   90.00
#
_symmetry.space_group_name_H-M   'P 1'
#
loop_
_entity.id
_entity.type
_entity.pdbx_description
1 polymer ?
#
loop_
_entity_poly.entity_id
_entity_poly.type
_entity_poly.pdbx_seq_one_letter_code
_entity_poly.pdbx_strand_id
1 'polypeptide(L)'
;FRTFEPEQVGLSSDLEVQIPKSIHRLKLPGAGSRFVHGGASLQEVVVPVVTVNKKRKSDIRPVNVEVLPETDKITTGQLVVKLFQSEPVSEKVQPRTLRAGIYVGETLISNQPELIFDQPSDDKRDRYQSARMLLSQDANEFNNRTVEFRLEEQKPNTNQWRVYQRAQYLLKRSFTSDFDF
;
A
#
# COMPACT_ATOMS: atom_id res chain seq x y z
N PHE A 1 15.26 -45.21 31.75
CA PHE A 1 13.94 -44.94 31.20
C PHE A 1 13.00 -44.51 32.31
N ARG A 2 11.98 -43.77 31.97
CA ARG A 2 10.80 -43.52 32.79
C ARG A 2 9.60 -44.08 32.04
N THR A 3 8.84 -44.93 32.71
CA THR A 3 7.61 -45.52 32.18
C THR A 3 6.41 -44.74 32.69
N PHE A 4 5.47 -44.52 31.83
CA PHE A 4 4.19 -43.87 32.13
C PHE A 4 3.06 -44.83 31.75
N GLU A 5 2.10 -44.96 32.63
CA GLU A 5 0.84 -45.64 32.33
C GLU A 5 0.03 -44.82 31.30
N PRO A 6 -0.79 -45.50 30.49
CA PRO A 6 -1.55 -44.84 29.42
C PRO A 6 -2.33 -43.61 29.90
N GLU A 7 -2.99 -43.70 31.03
CA GLU A 7 -3.82 -42.63 31.61
C GLU A 7 -3.01 -41.39 31.97
N GLN A 8 -1.72 -41.59 32.38
CA GLN A 8 -0.83 -40.46 32.74
C GLN A 8 -0.41 -39.62 31.55
N VAL A 9 -0.55 -40.14 30.35
CA VAL A 9 -0.21 -39.49 29.09
C VAL A 9 -1.43 -39.27 28.20
N GLY A 10 -2.64 -39.47 28.75
CA GLY A 10 -3.90 -39.20 28.03
C GLY A 10 -4.24 -40.21 26.93
N LEU A 11 -3.69 -41.44 27.04
CA LEU A 11 -4.00 -42.49 26.07
C LEU A 11 -5.11 -43.41 26.67
N SER A 12 -6.03 -43.80 25.81
CA SER A 12 -7.08 -44.80 26.13
C SER A 12 -6.72 -46.13 25.50
N SER A 13 -5.64 -46.73 26.00
CA SER A 13 -5.10 -48.00 25.49
C SER A 13 -4.31 -48.74 26.58
N ASP A 14 -3.97 -50.01 26.37
CA ASP A 14 -3.15 -50.81 27.27
C ASP A 14 -1.64 -50.65 27.00
N LEU A 15 -1.24 -49.60 26.32
CA LEU A 15 0.14 -49.37 25.90
C LEU A 15 0.89 -48.49 26.89
N GLU A 16 1.93 -49.00 27.55
CA GLU A 16 2.85 -48.18 28.32
C GLU A 16 3.74 -47.31 27.45
N VAL A 17 4.00 -46.07 27.88
CA VAL A 17 4.91 -45.17 27.22
C VAL A 17 6.22 -45.10 27.98
N GLN A 18 7.33 -45.48 27.31
CA GLN A 18 8.66 -45.39 27.88
C GLN A 18 9.47 -44.30 27.27
N ILE A 19 9.96 -43.39 28.08
CA ILE A 19 10.77 -42.24 27.62
C ILE A 19 12.20 -42.38 28.22
N PRO A 20 13.25 -42.25 27.39
CA PRO A 20 14.62 -42.20 27.88
C PRO A 20 14.82 -40.99 28.79
N LYS A 21 15.64 -41.17 29.84
CA LYS A 21 16.06 -40.04 30.66
C LYS A 21 17.14 -39.24 29.92
N SER A 22 17.01 -37.92 29.95
CA SER A 22 17.94 -36.98 29.30
C SER A 22 17.96 -37.12 27.78
N ILE A 23 19.08 -36.78 27.12
CA ILE A 23 19.27 -36.76 25.68
C ILE A 23 19.48 -38.14 25.03
N HIS A 24 19.37 -39.22 25.80
CA HIS A 24 19.56 -40.57 25.29
C HIS A 24 18.37 -40.97 24.39
N ARG A 25 18.68 -41.70 23.33
CA ARG A 25 17.69 -42.24 22.39
C ARG A 25 17.60 -43.75 22.53
N LEU A 26 16.42 -44.31 22.26
CA LEU A 26 16.23 -45.75 22.12
C LEU A 26 16.95 -46.25 20.87
N LYS A 27 17.76 -47.30 21.06
CA LYS A 27 18.40 -47.99 19.94
C LYS A 27 17.64 -49.29 19.68
N LEU A 28 17.02 -49.39 18.49
CA LEU A 28 16.35 -50.62 18.07
C LEU A 28 17.26 -51.42 17.13
N PRO A 29 17.46 -52.73 17.32
CA PRO A 29 18.20 -53.58 16.41
C PRO A 29 17.50 -53.66 15.06
N GLY A 30 18.24 -53.44 13.97
CA GLY A 30 17.73 -53.62 12.61
C GLY A 30 16.98 -52.45 11.98
N ALA A 31 16.52 -51.46 12.74
CA ALA A 31 15.98 -50.26 12.18
C ALA A 31 17.09 -49.20 12.04
N GLY A 32 17.39 -48.76 10.84
CA GLY A 32 18.27 -47.63 10.65
C GLY A 32 17.73 -46.41 11.41
N SER A 33 18.60 -45.47 11.81
CA SER A 33 18.30 -44.29 12.63
C SER A 33 17.18 -43.36 12.06
N ARG A 34 16.61 -43.71 10.92
CA ARG A 34 15.64 -42.89 10.18
C ARG A 34 14.22 -42.85 10.76
N PHE A 35 13.85 -43.83 11.61
CA PHE A 35 12.47 -43.99 12.08
C PHE A 35 12.30 -44.12 13.58
N VAL A 36 13.38 -43.91 14.34
CA VAL A 36 13.29 -43.93 15.77
C VAL A 36 13.07 -42.53 16.29
N HIS A 37 11.81 -42.20 16.52
CA HIS A 37 11.40 -40.99 17.23
C HIS A 37 11.19 -41.39 18.71
N GLY A 38 11.61 -40.56 19.61
CA GLY A 38 11.36 -40.77 21.00
C GLY A 38 12.55 -40.33 21.86
N GLY A 39 12.41 -39.17 22.37
CA GLY A 39 13.28 -38.57 23.35
C GLY A 39 12.53 -37.47 24.06
N ALA A 40 13.03 -37.09 25.24
CA ALA A 40 12.50 -35.95 25.98
C ALA A 40 13.20 -34.63 25.59
N SER A 41 13.64 -34.53 24.35
CA SER A 41 14.22 -33.26 23.84
C SER A 41 13.12 -32.23 23.62
N LEU A 42 13.44 -30.96 23.79
CA LEU A 42 12.48 -29.87 23.55
C LEU A 42 11.90 -29.92 22.12
N GLN A 43 12.67 -30.38 21.14
CA GLN A 43 12.23 -30.52 19.77
C GLN A 43 11.18 -31.62 19.54
N GLU A 44 11.11 -32.60 20.45
CA GLU A 44 10.16 -33.72 20.34
C GLU A 44 8.95 -33.55 21.27
N VAL A 45 9.06 -32.75 22.32
CA VAL A 45 8.02 -32.55 23.34
C VAL A 45 7.27 -31.23 23.12
N VAL A 46 7.92 -30.24 22.57
CA VAL A 46 7.32 -28.89 22.32
C VAL A 46 6.76 -28.82 20.92
N VAL A 47 5.45 -28.68 20.80
CA VAL A 47 4.76 -28.44 19.55
C VAL A 47 4.33 -26.96 19.51
N PRO A 48 4.73 -26.19 18.52
CA PRO A 48 4.28 -24.80 18.39
C PRO A 48 2.79 -24.78 18.06
N VAL A 49 2.02 -24.07 18.85
CA VAL A 49 0.61 -23.76 18.55
C VAL A 49 0.51 -22.32 18.13
N VAL A 50 0.19 -22.10 16.86
CA VAL A 50 0.00 -20.75 16.32
C VAL A 50 -1.48 -20.51 16.10
N THR A 51 -2.03 -19.52 16.79
CA THR A 51 -3.40 -19.06 16.55
C THR A 51 -3.37 -17.90 15.58
N VAL A 52 -3.96 -18.08 14.40
CA VAL A 52 -4.07 -17.04 13.38
C VAL A 52 -5.49 -16.51 13.34
N ASN A 53 -5.66 -15.26 13.73
CA ASN A 53 -6.93 -14.54 13.62
C ASN A 53 -6.89 -13.62 12.40
N LYS A 54 -7.57 -14.01 11.31
CA LYS A 54 -7.71 -13.14 10.14
C LYS A 54 -8.82 -12.11 10.39
N LYS A 55 -8.46 -10.83 10.46
CA LYS A 55 -9.46 -9.76 10.45
C LYS A 55 -10.16 -9.71 9.10
N ARG A 56 -11.47 -9.45 9.11
CA ARG A 56 -12.28 -9.36 7.87
C ARG A 56 -11.93 -8.14 7.02
N LYS A 57 -11.38 -7.08 7.61
CA LYS A 57 -10.88 -5.89 6.93
C LYS A 57 -9.42 -5.67 7.29
N SER A 58 -8.62 -5.29 6.30
CA SER A 58 -7.25 -4.85 6.55
C SER A 58 -7.27 -3.52 7.30
N ASP A 59 -6.45 -3.40 8.34
CA ASP A 59 -6.19 -2.13 9.02
C ASP A 59 -5.21 -1.25 8.21
N ILE A 60 -4.62 -1.83 7.16
CA ILE A 60 -3.64 -1.16 6.30
C ILE A 60 -4.40 -0.42 5.21
N ARG A 61 -4.09 0.85 5.03
CA ARG A 61 -4.68 1.72 4.01
C ARG A 61 -3.64 2.67 3.43
N PRO A 62 -3.78 3.09 2.18
CA PRO A 62 -2.97 4.18 1.64
C PRO A 62 -3.29 5.51 2.32
N VAL A 63 -2.29 6.38 2.41
CA VAL A 63 -2.44 7.72 2.96
C VAL A 63 -3.47 8.53 2.16
N ASN A 64 -4.22 9.41 2.84
CA ASN A 64 -5.12 10.35 2.18
C ASN A 64 -4.36 11.57 1.67
N VAL A 65 -4.76 12.05 0.48
CA VAL A 65 -4.21 13.24 -0.16
C VAL A 65 -5.35 14.21 -0.45
N GLU A 66 -5.16 15.46 -0.09
CA GLU A 66 -6.13 16.53 -0.26
C GLU A 66 -5.65 17.50 -1.34
N VAL A 67 -6.55 17.93 -2.22
CA VAL A 67 -6.30 18.99 -3.19
C VAL A 67 -6.61 20.33 -2.54
N LEU A 68 -5.63 21.25 -2.55
CA LEU A 68 -5.77 22.59 -2.01
C LEU A 68 -5.74 23.60 -3.18
N PRO A 69 -6.89 23.93 -3.77
CA PRO A 69 -6.94 24.88 -4.87
C PRO A 69 -6.68 26.30 -4.32
N GLU A 70 -5.68 26.97 -4.92
CA GLU A 70 -5.34 28.36 -4.60
C GLU A 70 -5.98 29.35 -5.57
N THR A 71 -6.50 28.86 -6.70
CA THR A 71 -7.15 29.64 -7.76
C THR A 71 -8.26 28.82 -8.40
N ASP A 72 -9.18 29.48 -9.06
CA ASP A 72 -10.25 28.89 -9.87
C ASP A 72 -10.00 29.03 -11.38
N LYS A 73 -8.86 29.66 -11.78
CA LYS A 73 -8.56 29.99 -13.18
C LYS A 73 -7.15 29.56 -13.57
N ILE A 74 -7.01 29.21 -14.84
CA ILE A 74 -5.73 28.97 -15.50
C ILE A 74 -5.50 30.09 -16.48
N THR A 75 -4.60 31.00 -16.18
CA THR A 75 -4.34 32.21 -17.01
C THR A 75 -3.04 32.12 -17.80
N THR A 76 -2.23 31.12 -17.53
CA THR A 76 -0.92 30.90 -18.16
C THR A 76 -0.86 29.53 -18.84
N GLY A 77 0.28 29.17 -19.43
CA GLY A 77 0.52 27.84 -20.00
C GLY A 77 0.72 26.72 -18.96
N GLN A 78 0.54 27.01 -17.66
CA GLN A 78 0.73 26.03 -16.61
C GLN A 78 -0.29 26.24 -15.47
N LEU A 79 -0.59 25.13 -14.78
CA LEU A 79 -1.30 25.12 -13.51
C LEU A 79 -0.42 24.45 -12.46
N VAL A 80 -0.29 25.08 -11.31
CA VAL A 80 0.33 24.47 -10.14
C VAL A 80 -0.74 24.25 -9.09
N VAL A 81 -0.92 23.00 -8.66
CA VAL A 81 -1.90 22.62 -7.64
C VAL A 81 -1.16 22.12 -6.41
N LYS A 82 -1.47 22.69 -5.28
CA LYS A 82 -0.92 22.27 -3.99
C LYS A 82 -1.70 21.08 -3.45
N LEU A 83 -0.97 20.07 -3.00
CA LEU A 83 -1.49 18.83 -2.49
C LEU A 83 -0.96 18.62 -1.08
N PHE A 84 -1.78 18.05 -0.22
CA PHE A 84 -1.42 17.80 1.16
C PHE A 84 -1.64 16.33 1.52
N GLN A 85 -0.59 15.68 2.00
CA GLN A 85 -0.67 14.36 2.59
C GLN A 85 -1.21 14.48 4.02
N SER A 86 -2.43 14.00 4.30
CA SER A 86 -3.18 14.28 5.53
C SER A 86 -2.53 13.73 6.81
N GLU A 87 -1.76 12.64 6.68
CA GLU A 87 -1.10 11.95 7.80
C GLU A 87 0.26 11.39 7.40
N PRO A 88 1.19 11.15 8.34
CA PRO A 88 2.46 10.50 8.05
C PRO A 88 2.26 9.05 7.64
N VAL A 89 3.15 8.52 6.78
CA VAL A 89 3.19 7.08 6.50
C VAL A 89 3.71 6.31 7.71
N SER A 90 3.21 5.09 7.89
CA SER A 90 3.54 4.20 8.99
C SER A 90 3.30 2.75 8.58
N GLU A 91 3.50 1.79 9.50
CA GLU A 91 3.19 0.38 9.22
C GLU A 91 1.73 0.15 8.78
N LYS A 92 0.78 0.98 9.24
CA LYS A 92 -0.64 0.87 8.88
C LYS A 92 -1.08 1.85 7.79
N VAL A 93 -0.35 2.92 7.61
CA VAL A 93 -0.63 3.95 6.59
C VAL A 93 0.44 3.87 5.51
N GLN A 94 0.09 3.28 4.40
CA GLN A 94 1.02 3.03 3.30
C GLN A 94 1.15 4.24 2.37
N PRO A 95 2.28 4.39 1.67
CA PRO A 95 2.44 5.39 0.64
C PRO A 95 1.34 5.31 -0.44
N ARG A 96 1.07 6.43 -1.08
CA ARG A 96 0.14 6.52 -2.21
C ARG A 96 0.82 7.17 -3.40
N THR A 97 0.69 6.55 -4.57
CA THR A 97 1.11 7.13 -5.84
C THR A 97 -0.12 7.60 -6.60
N LEU A 98 -0.09 8.86 -7.02
CA LEU A 98 -1.14 9.49 -7.82
C LEU A 98 -0.51 10.14 -9.06
N ARG A 99 -1.27 10.22 -10.15
CA ARG A 99 -0.91 11.05 -11.30
C ARG A 99 -1.89 12.21 -11.42
N ALA A 100 -1.39 13.36 -11.86
CA ALA A 100 -2.17 14.57 -12.02
C ALA A 100 -2.28 14.94 -13.50
N GLY A 101 -3.42 15.45 -13.93
CA GLY A 101 -3.62 15.93 -15.31
C GLY A 101 -4.79 16.89 -15.43
N ILE A 102 -4.81 17.64 -16.55
CA ILE A 102 -5.91 18.55 -16.89
C ILE A 102 -6.64 17.98 -18.10
N TYR A 103 -7.97 17.94 -18.01
CA TYR A 103 -8.82 17.29 -18.98
C TYR A 103 -9.98 18.19 -19.45
N VAL A 104 -10.40 17.95 -20.69
CA VAL A 104 -11.70 18.38 -21.21
C VAL A 104 -12.46 17.13 -21.62
N GLY A 105 -13.52 16.79 -20.89
CA GLY A 105 -14.12 15.47 -21.02
C GLY A 105 -13.10 14.36 -20.72
N GLU A 106 -12.85 13.48 -21.68
CA GLU A 106 -11.82 12.43 -21.54
C GLU A 106 -10.49 12.78 -22.23
N THR A 107 -10.39 13.96 -22.85
CA THR A 107 -9.19 14.41 -23.54
C THR A 107 -8.22 15.05 -22.56
N LEU A 108 -7.02 14.51 -22.46
CA LEU A 108 -5.92 15.09 -21.69
C LEU A 108 -5.33 16.27 -22.47
N ILE A 109 -5.22 17.42 -21.82
CA ILE A 109 -4.69 18.67 -22.40
C ILE A 109 -3.45 19.19 -21.66
N SER A 110 -2.77 18.35 -20.89
CA SER A 110 -1.54 18.68 -20.19
C SER A 110 -0.59 17.47 -20.13
N ASN A 111 0.62 17.66 -19.60
CA ASN A 111 1.42 16.54 -19.12
C ASN A 111 0.75 15.85 -17.92
N GLN A 112 1.24 14.66 -17.56
CA GLN A 112 0.74 13.87 -16.42
C GLN A 112 1.88 13.52 -15.47
N PRO A 113 2.28 14.42 -14.55
CA PRO A 113 3.26 14.07 -13.52
C PRO A 113 2.69 13.03 -12.54
N GLU A 114 3.54 12.07 -12.17
CA GLU A 114 3.31 11.15 -11.05
C GLU A 114 3.90 11.74 -9.78
N LEU A 115 3.18 11.57 -8.67
CA LEU A 115 3.53 12.07 -7.35
C LEU A 115 3.42 10.93 -6.34
N ILE A 116 4.44 10.80 -5.51
CA ILE A 116 4.51 9.79 -4.45
C ILE A 116 4.33 10.50 -3.11
N PHE A 117 3.34 10.06 -2.35
CA PHE A 117 3.04 10.57 -1.01
C PHE A 117 3.50 9.54 0.01
N ASP A 118 4.72 9.68 0.48
CA ASP A 118 5.43 8.73 1.35
C ASP A 118 6.09 9.39 2.57
N GLN A 119 5.70 10.62 2.90
CA GLN A 119 6.33 11.36 3.99
C GLN A 119 5.99 10.78 5.36
N PRO A 120 7.00 10.37 6.15
CA PRO A 120 6.83 9.86 7.50
C PRO A 120 6.82 10.96 8.57
N SER A 121 7.06 12.23 8.19
CA SER A 121 7.19 13.35 9.13
C SER A 121 5.86 13.70 9.79
N ASP A 122 5.88 13.90 11.10
CA ASP A 122 4.75 14.46 11.85
C ASP A 122 4.55 15.95 11.58
N ASP A 123 5.60 16.66 11.12
CA ASP A 123 5.48 18.08 10.73
C ASP A 123 4.65 18.19 9.44
N LYS A 124 3.53 18.91 9.55
CA LYS A 124 2.63 19.15 8.41
C LYS A 124 3.34 19.83 7.24
N ARG A 125 4.36 20.65 7.49
CA ARG A 125 5.07 21.39 6.45
C ARG A 125 5.80 20.47 5.46
N ASP A 126 6.29 19.34 5.94
CA ASP A 126 7.00 18.37 5.10
C ASP A 126 6.08 17.56 4.20
N ARG A 127 4.77 17.59 4.47
CA ARG A 127 3.75 16.77 3.79
C ARG A 127 3.03 17.48 2.66
N TYR A 128 3.49 18.70 2.30
CA TYR A 128 2.99 19.40 1.12
C TYR A 128 3.81 19.04 -0.12
N GLN A 129 3.12 18.82 -1.23
CA GLN A 129 3.70 18.67 -2.56
C GLN A 129 2.94 19.54 -3.56
N SER A 130 3.57 19.83 -4.69
CA SER A 130 2.95 20.60 -5.78
C SER A 130 2.96 19.81 -7.06
N ALA A 131 1.77 19.63 -7.66
CA ALA A 131 1.64 19.11 -9.01
C ALA A 131 1.72 20.28 -10.01
N ARG A 132 2.67 20.20 -10.93
CA ARG A 132 2.82 21.18 -12.02
C ARG A 132 2.38 20.56 -13.33
N MET A 133 1.28 21.04 -13.87
CA MET A 133 0.76 20.67 -15.19
C MET A 133 1.13 21.75 -16.20
N LEU A 134 1.76 21.32 -17.29
CA LEU A 134 2.04 22.16 -18.47
C LEU A 134 1.00 21.86 -19.52
N LEU A 135 0.26 22.87 -19.95
CA LEU A 135 -0.77 22.73 -20.99
C LEU A 135 -0.13 22.41 -22.34
N SER A 136 -0.74 21.49 -23.08
CA SER A 136 -0.40 21.23 -24.48
C SER A 136 -0.84 22.39 -25.40
N GLN A 137 -0.37 22.37 -26.62
CA GLN A 137 -0.83 23.38 -27.62
C GLN A 137 -2.32 23.25 -27.89
N ASP A 138 -2.86 22.04 -27.91
CA ASP A 138 -4.28 21.76 -28.14
C ASP A 138 -5.19 22.38 -27.06
N ALA A 139 -4.66 22.70 -25.90
CA ALA A 139 -5.39 23.37 -24.84
C ALA A 139 -5.92 24.76 -25.27
N ASN A 140 -5.33 25.37 -26.32
CA ASN A 140 -5.76 26.67 -26.84
C ASN A 140 -7.19 26.62 -27.42
N GLU A 141 -7.61 25.49 -27.98
CA GLU A 141 -8.95 25.27 -28.51
C GLU A 141 -10.03 25.33 -27.43
N PHE A 142 -9.64 25.12 -26.19
CA PHE A 142 -10.53 25.08 -25.04
C PHE A 142 -10.49 26.37 -24.20
N ASN A 143 -9.93 27.46 -24.75
CA ASN A 143 -9.90 28.75 -24.05
C ASN A 143 -11.32 29.25 -23.76
N ASN A 144 -11.53 29.88 -22.61
CA ASN A 144 -12.80 30.30 -22.04
C ASN A 144 -13.77 29.13 -21.70
N ARG A 145 -13.27 27.91 -21.57
CA ARG A 145 -14.06 26.75 -21.13
C ARG A 145 -13.62 26.27 -19.75
N THR A 146 -14.55 25.60 -19.07
CA THR A 146 -14.23 24.87 -17.85
C THR A 146 -13.46 23.60 -18.18
N VAL A 147 -12.33 23.40 -17.52
CA VAL A 147 -11.48 22.22 -17.59
C VAL A 147 -11.42 21.54 -16.24
N GLU A 148 -11.12 20.26 -16.22
CA GLU A 148 -11.08 19.45 -15.01
C GLU A 148 -9.65 19.05 -14.68
N PHE A 149 -9.17 19.42 -13.51
CA PHE A 149 -8.00 18.80 -12.88
C PHE A 149 -8.42 17.46 -12.30
N ARG A 150 -7.71 16.40 -12.63
CA ARG A 150 -7.88 15.06 -12.06
C ARG A 150 -6.63 14.61 -11.36
N LEU A 151 -6.80 14.12 -10.14
CA LEU A 151 -5.89 13.20 -9.50
C LEU A 151 -6.40 11.80 -9.74
N GLU A 152 -5.54 10.92 -10.24
CA GLU A 152 -5.90 9.55 -10.56
C GLU A 152 -5.01 8.57 -9.81
N GLU A 153 -5.59 7.46 -9.39
CA GLU A 153 -4.96 6.36 -8.70
C GLU A 153 -5.00 5.10 -9.57
N GLN A 154 -3.91 4.36 -9.64
CA GLN A 154 -3.90 3.08 -10.32
C GLN A 154 -4.71 2.05 -9.53
N LYS A 155 -5.58 1.31 -10.22
CA LYS A 155 -6.30 0.21 -9.59
C LYS A 155 -5.33 -0.92 -9.25
N PRO A 156 -5.40 -1.50 -8.05
CA PRO A 156 -4.50 -2.58 -7.65
C PRO A 156 -4.45 -3.71 -8.68
N ASN A 157 -3.24 -4.18 -8.98
CA ASN A 157 -2.97 -5.30 -9.91
C ASN A 157 -3.50 -5.09 -11.35
N THR A 158 -3.68 -3.86 -11.78
CA THR A 158 -4.11 -3.54 -13.15
C THR A 158 -3.34 -2.33 -13.70
N ASN A 159 -3.40 -2.12 -15.02
CA ASN A 159 -2.88 -0.89 -15.65
C ASN A 159 -3.97 0.19 -15.80
N GLN A 160 -5.12 -0.01 -15.15
CA GLN A 160 -6.23 0.95 -15.21
C GLN A 160 -6.10 2.01 -14.12
N TRP A 161 -6.46 3.24 -14.48
CA TRP A 161 -6.52 4.37 -13.56
C TRP A 161 -7.97 4.72 -13.23
N ARG A 162 -8.19 5.20 -12.04
CA ARG A 162 -9.49 5.72 -11.59
C ARG A 162 -9.29 7.10 -11.01
N VAL A 163 -10.26 7.94 -11.17
CA VAL A 163 -10.24 9.27 -10.57
C VAL A 163 -10.31 9.14 -9.04
N TYR A 164 -9.33 9.73 -8.38
CA TYR A 164 -9.24 9.84 -6.93
C TYR A 164 -9.90 11.13 -6.44
N GLN A 165 -9.53 12.28 -7.01
CA GLN A 165 -10.14 13.58 -6.74
C GLN A 165 -10.22 14.42 -8.02
N ARG A 166 -11.11 15.44 -8.01
CA ARG A 166 -11.35 16.37 -9.10
C ARG A 166 -11.43 17.80 -8.58
N ALA A 167 -11.00 18.75 -9.42
CA ALA A 167 -11.26 20.18 -9.23
C ALA A 167 -11.52 20.83 -10.59
N GLN A 168 -12.39 21.84 -10.61
CA GLN A 168 -12.72 22.56 -11.85
C GLN A 168 -11.98 23.89 -11.90
N TYR A 169 -11.53 24.25 -13.09
CA TYR A 169 -10.84 25.49 -13.39
C TYR A 169 -11.41 26.11 -14.66
N LEU A 170 -11.49 27.44 -14.69
CA LEU A 170 -11.76 28.17 -15.92
C LEU A 170 -10.44 28.40 -16.67
N LEU A 171 -10.30 27.83 -17.87
CA LEU A 171 -9.16 28.14 -18.73
C LEU A 171 -9.38 29.50 -19.39
N LYS A 172 -8.59 30.50 -19.00
CA LYS A 172 -8.71 31.87 -19.49
C LYS A 172 -7.32 32.45 -19.79
N ARG A 173 -6.72 32.01 -20.88
CA ARG A 173 -5.40 32.48 -21.31
C ARG A 173 -5.55 33.74 -22.15
N SER A 174 -4.74 34.75 -21.87
CA SER A 174 -4.55 35.91 -22.76
C SER A 174 -3.48 35.56 -23.79
N PHE A 175 -3.82 35.58 -25.05
CA PHE A 175 -2.84 35.54 -26.14
C PHE A 175 -2.50 37.00 -26.48
N THR A 176 -1.29 37.43 -26.19
CA THR A 176 -0.72 38.60 -26.83
C THR A 176 -0.34 38.16 -28.25
N SER A 177 -1.11 38.57 -29.23
CA SER A 177 -0.66 38.51 -30.63
C SER A 177 0.42 39.59 -30.78
N ASP A 178 1.68 39.18 -30.68
CA ASP A 178 2.83 40.06 -31.04
C ASP A 178 2.95 40.21 -32.55
N PHE A 179 1.85 40.50 -33.23
CA PHE A 179 1.85 40.82 -34.66
C PHE A 179 0.95 42.06 -34.93
N ASP A 180 1.40 43.21 -34.45
CA ASP A 180 1.08 44.49 -35.01
C ASP A 180 2.38 45.20 -35.38
N PHE A 181 2.84 44.94 -36.62
CA PHE A 181 3.77 45.78 -37.35
C PHE A 181 3.12 46.26 -38.62
#